data_224f6ce9d8e109bb2692f99a8ffa48d3
#
_entry.id   224f6ce9d8e109bb2692f99a8ffa48d3
#
_cell.length_a   1.000
_cell.length_b   1.000
_cell.length_c   1.000
_cell.angle_alpha   90.00
_cell.angle_beta   90.00
_cell.angle_gamma   90.00
#
_symmetry.space_group_name_H-M   'P 1'
#
loop_
_entity.id
_entity.type
_entity.pdbx_description
1 polymer ?
#
loop_
_entity_poly.entity_id
_entity_poly.type
_entity_poly.pdbx_seq_one_letter_code
_entity_poly.pdbx_strand_id
1 'polypeptide(L)'
;MAIDAKMSFMSQLSAGMAGTLTVEQMEKLNRSVMDILGRFEMYETARDDTVDDMLDSYLAALQVECRSQKTIERYRYEISRMMAFANVPTRRISVYHLRNYLAQEKSRGVSDSTLESQRQIFGAYFNWLQRESLIEKNPTANLGAIKCAKKEKKSYTAIEIEKLNQSAKTIRDRAILNFLGSTGCRISEMTGLNREDINFEKLECIVHGKGNKERTVYLSEVCGMLLRQYLSERKDSSEALFVGLRGERLQPGGVRAMLKELAGRANVEHCHPHKFRRTLATELTRHGMQVQEVARILGHEKLDTTMRYVVLNKDDIKASYRRYA
;
A
#
# COMPACT_ATOMS: atom_id res chain seq x y z
N MET A 1 12.10 9.15 42.29
CA MET A 1 12.35 8.29 41.09
C MET A 1 13.83 8.25 40.67
N ALA A 2 14.56 9.33 40.41
CA ALA A 2 15.99 9.26 40.04
C ALA A 2 16.94 8.80 41.18
N ILE A 3 16.62 9.10 42.43
CA ILE A 3 17.38 8.62 43.60
C ILE A 3 17.20 7.09 43.78
N ASP A 4 16.04 6.55 43.46
CA ASP A 4 15.68 5.16 43.58
C ASP A 4 16.48 4.27 42.61
N ALA A 5 16.64 4.69 41.35
CA ALA A 5 17.40 3.95 40.34
C ALA A 5 18.89 3.85 40.67
N LYS A 6 19.50 4.90 41.24
CA LYS A 6 20.90 4.90 41.67
C LYS A 6 21.12 3.93 42.86
N MET A 7 20.20 3.91 43.81
CA MET A 7 20.25 3.00 44.97
C MET A 7 20.05 1.56 44.53
N SER A 8 19.12 1.28 43.64
CA SER A 8 18.90 -0.05 43.04
C SER A 8 20.16 -0.56 42.32
N PHE A 9 20.78 0.28 41.49
CA PHE A 9 22.04 -0.04 40.81
C PHE A 9 23.17 -0.38 41.82
N MET A 10 23.35 0.45 42.84
CA MET A 10 24.39 0.22 43.86
C MET A 10 24.17 -1.05 44.65
N SER A 11 22.92 -1.38 44.98
CA SER A 11 22.55 -2.63 45.62
C SER A 11 22.90 -3.85 44.79
N GLN A 12 22.56 -3.82 43.50
CA GLN A 12 22.87 -4.91 42.53
C GLN A 12 24.38 -5.05 42.31
N LEU A 13 25.12 -3.94 42.20
CA LEU A 13 26.57 -3.93 42.05
C LEU A 13 27.23 -4.57 43.27
N SER A 14 26.81 -4.14 44.47
CA SER A 14 27.34 -4.68 45.74
C SER A 14 27.04 -6.18 45.91
N ALA A 15 25.83 -6.62 45.53
CA ALA A 15 25.45 -8.03 45.56
C ALA A 15 26.28 -8.87 44.57
N GLY A 16 26.47 -8.35 43.33
CA GLY A 16 27.25 -9.03 42.28
C GLY A 16 28.75 -9.16 42.57
N MET A 17 29.29 -8.24 43.39
CA MET A 17 30.72 -8.24 43.80
C MET A 17 30.96 -8.88 45.16
N ALA A 18 29.92 -9.29 45.86
CA ALA A 18 30.01 -9.95 47.16
C ALA A 18 30.83 -11.24 47.02
N GLY A 19 31.87 -11.35 47.86
CA GLY A 19 32.81 -12.50 47.83
C GLY A 19 33.96 -12.37 46.82
N THR A 20 33.97 -11.36 45.94
CA THR A 20 35.06 -11.13 44.97
C THR A 20 36.01 -10.04 45.44
N LEU A 21 35.50 -9.04 46.18
CA LEU A 21 36.25 -7.91 46.68
C LEU A 21 36.30 -7.93 48.21
N THR A 22 37.40 -7.40 48.78
CA THR A 22 37.49 -7.16 50.23
C THR A 22 36.57 -6.00 50.60
N VAL A 23 36.23 -5.84 51.88
CA VAL A 23 35.37 -4.78 52.40
C VAL A 23 35.93 -3.39 52.01
N GLU A 24 37.24 -3.20 52.15
CA GLU A 24 37.95 -1.94 51.83
C GLU A 24 37.87 -1.62 50.31
N GLN A 25 38.05 -2.69 49.47
CA GLN A 25 37.94 -2.53 48.03
C GLN A 25 36.50 -2.20 47.58
N MET A 26 35.48 -2.80 48.24
CA MET A 26 34.09 -2.51 48.01
C MET A 26 33.72 -1.10 48.37
N GLU A 27 34.19 -0.60 49.53
CA GLU A 27 33.94 0.83 49.92
C GLU A 27 34.57 1.81 48.93
N LYS A 28 35.77 1.53 48.45
CA LYS A 28 36.45 2.37 47.46
C LYS A 28 35.71 2.36 46.12
N LEU A 29 35.25 1.19 45.68
CA LEU A 29 34.44 1.05 44.46
C LEU A 29 33.14 1.80 44.59
N ASN A 30 32.41 1.63 45.70
CA ASN A 30 31.13 2.31 45.93
C ASN A 30 31.28 3.83 45.94
N ARG A 31 32.32 4.38 46.60
CA ARG A 31 32.61 5.83 46.56
C ARG A 31 32.88 6.32 45.15
N SER A 32 33.73 5.66 44.39
CA SER A 32 34.05 6.05 43.00
C SER A 32 32.87 5.98 42.09
N VAL A 33 32.04 4.96 42.19
CA VAL A 33 30.85 4.78 41.38
C VAL A 33 29.78 5.83 41.70
N MET A 34 29.58 6.13 43.01
CA MET A 34 28.64 7.18 43.44
C MET A 34 29.05 8.58 42.96
N ASP A 35 30.36 8.89 42.98
CA ASP A 35 30.87 10.18 42.47
C ASP A 35 30.63 10.31 40.94
N ILE A 36 30.86 9.21 40.20
CA ILE A 36 30.59 9.16 38.77
C ILE A 36 29.07 9.34 38.52
N LEU A 37 28.24 8.55 39.21
CA LEU A 37 26.78 8.56 39.07
C LEU A 37 26.14 9.89 39.50
N GLY A 38 26.84 10.69 40.33
CA GLY A 38 26.44 12.05 40.66
C GLY A 38 26.33 12.97 39.46
N ARG A 39 27.06 12.69 38.39
CA ARG A 39 27.12 13.47 37.14
C ARG A 39 26.11 12.99 36.08
N PHE A 40 25.34 11.90 36.35
CA PHE A 40 24.40 11.32 35.42
C PHE A 40 22.99 11.22 36.01
N GLU A 41 21.97 11.46 35.20
CA GLU A 41 20.61 11.09 35.53
C GLU A 41 20.40 9.60 35.15
N MET A 42 20.07 8.78 36.15
CA MET A 42 19.75 7.35 35.93
C MET A 42 18.25 7.14 36.03
N TYR A 43 17.73 6.38 35.08
CA TYR A 43 16.37 5.89 35.09
C TYR A 43 16.43 4.37 35.15
N GLU A 44 15.67 3.75 36.05
CA GLU A 44 15.48 2.31 36.04
C GLU A 44 14.67 1.96 34.81
N THR A 45 15.31 1.30 33.85
CA THR A 45 14.57 0.76 32.73
C THR A 45 14.12 -0.63 33.18
N ALA A 46 12.82 -0.81 33.43
CA ALA A 46 12.24 -2.13 33.32
C ALA A 46 12.76 -2.73 32.00
N ARG A 47 13.31 -3.91 32.01
CA ARG A 47 13.54 -4.67 30.78
C ARG A 47 12.22 -4.66 30.03
N ASP A 48 12.17 -3.87 28.96
CA ASP A 48 10.98 -3.81 28.11
C ASP A 48 11.05 -5.02 27.17
N ASP A 49 10.80 -6.20 27.76
CA ASP A 49 10.69 -7.46 27.02
C ASP A 49 9.41 -7.46 26.13
N THR A 50 8.63 -6.35 26.16
CA THR A 50 7.35 -6.20 25.48
C THR A 50 7.44 -5.50 24.11
N VAL A 51 8.64 -5.30 23.55
CA VAL A 51 8.81 -4.64 22.24
C VAL A 51 8.03 -5.38 21.15
N ASP A 52 8.03 -6.71 21.19
CA ASP A 52 7.27 -7.54 20.25
C ASP A 52 5.77 -7.55 20.57
N ASP A 53 5.39 -7.47 21.85
CA ASP A 53 3.99 -7.47 22.28
C ASP A 53 3.22 -6.23 21.83
N MET A 54 3.84 -5.06 21.78
CA MET A 54 3.17 -3.82 21.34
C MET A 54 2.83 -3.85 19.84
N LEU A 55 3.71 -4.39 19.00
CA LEU A 55 3.44 -4.52 17.58
C LEU A 55 2.35 -5.56 17.34
N ASP A 56 2.42 -6.72 17.99
CA ASP A 56 1.43 -7.77 17.83
C ASP A 56 0.04 -7.32 18.34
N SER A 57 -0.01 -6.60 19.47
CA SER A 57 -1.23 -6.00 19.99
C SER A 57 -1.85 -4.99 18.99
N TYR A 58 -1.02 -4.15 18.36
CA TYR A 58 -1.48 -3.24 17.31
C TYR A 58 -2.03 -4.00 16.09
N LEU A 59 -1.34 -5.06 15.64
CA LEU A 59 -1.78 -5.84 14.49
C LEU A 59 -3.08 -6.60 14.80
N ALA A 60 -3.27 -7.06 16.03
CA ALA A 60 -4.52 -7.63 16.49
C ALA A 60 -5.66 -6.58 16.47
N ALA A 61 -5.40 -5.35 16.91
CA ALA A 61 -6.37 -4.26 16.80
C ALA A 61 -6.77 -3.98 15.34
N LEU A 62 -5.82 -4.01 14.40
CA LEU A 62 -6.12 -3.87 12.97
C LEU A 62 -6.96 -5.03 12.42
N GLN A 63 -6.85 -6.25 12.96
CA GLN A 63 -7.71 -7.39 12.61
C GLN A 63 -9.14 -7.16 13.08
N VAL A 64 -9.32 -6.70 14.31
CA VAL A 64 -10.63 -6.34 14.88
C VAL A 64 -11.28 -5.20 14.06
N GLU A 65 -10.47 -4.25 13.56
CA GLU A 65 -10.94 -3.20 12.62
C GLU A 65 -11.26 -3.73 11.20
N CYS A 66 -11.25 -5.03 10.98
CA CYS A 66 -11.50 -5.66 9.68
C CYS A 66 -10.56 -5.16 8.55
N ARG A 67 -9.32 -4.82 8.88
CA ARG A 67 -8.31 -4.51 7.86
C ARG A 67 -7.93 -5.76 7.07
N SER A 68 -7.66 -5.60 5.78
CA SER A 68 -7.26 -6.75 4.96
C SER A 68 -5.93 -7.36 5.45
N GLN A 69 -5.80 -8.69 5.36
CA GLN A 69 -4.59 -9.42 5.73
C GLN A 69 -3.33 -8.81 5.07
N LYS A 70 -3.43 -8.46 3.80
CA LYS A 70 -2.33 -7.82 3.05
C LYS A 70 -1.94 -6.44 3.63
N THR A 71 -2.90 -5.70 4.19
CA THR A 71 -2.60 -4.43 4.87
C THR A 71 -1.84 -4.69 6.17
N ILE A 72 -2.29 -5.68 6.95
CA ILE A 72 -1.67 -6.07 8.22
C ILE A 72 -0.23 -6.54 8.00
N GLU A 73 0.00 -7.40 7.01
CA GLU A 73 1.35 -7.88 6.63
C GLU A 73 2.28 -6.73 6.23
N ARG A 74 1.76 -5.76 5.47
CA ARG A 74 2.53 -4.57 5.10
C ARG A 74 2.89 -3.73 6.33
N TYR A 75 1.94 -3.51 7.25
CA TYR A 75 2.19 -2.76 8.47
C TYR A 75 3.23 -3.47 9.33
N ARG A 76 3.07 -4.79 9.54
CA ARG A 76 4.08 -5.62 10.23
C ARG A 76 5.46 -5.43 9.61
N TYR A 77 5.57 -5.60 8.31
CA TYR A 77 6.85 -5.51 7.60
C TYR A 77 7.52 -4.14 7.77
N GLU A 78 6.80 -3.05 7.53
CA GLU A 78 7.38 -1.71 7.59
C GLU A 78 7.74 -1.30 9.03
N ILE A 79 6.91 -1.62 10.01
CA ILE A 79 7.15 -1.29 11.41
C ILE A 79 8.33 -2.12 11.95
N SER A 80 8.36 -3.43 11.71
CA SER A 80 9.47 -4.29 12.15
C SER A 80 10.82 -3.85 11.59
N ARG A 81 10.87 -3.43 10.31
CA ARG A 81 12.10 -2.90 9.71
C ARG A 81 12.58 -1.61 10.39
N MET A 82 11.65 -0.71 10.67
CA MET A 82 11.96 0.55 11.36
C MET A 82 12.44 0.27 12.80
N MET A 83 11.80 -0.64 13.54
CA MET A 83 12.19 -1.04 14.89
C MET A 83 13.57 -1.68 14.91
N ALA A 84 13.84 -2.60 13.99
CA ALA A 84 15.15 -3.24 13.85
C ALA A 84 16.27 -2.22 13.55
N PHE A 85 15.97 -1.20 12.72
CA PHE A 85 16.92 -0.11 12.47
C PHE A 85 17.16 0.76 13.71
N ALA A 86 16.09 1.13 14.42
CA ALA A 86 16.19 1.96 15.61
C ALA A 86 16.96 1.28 16.74
N ASN A 87 16.85 -0.04 16.84
CA ASN A 87 17.51 -0.90 17.83
C ASN A 87 17.40 -0.37 19.27
N VAL A 88 16.22 0.16 19.61
CA VAL A 88 15.86 0.63 20.95
C VAL A 88 14.43 0.19 21.25
N PRO A 89 14.05 0.07 22.55
CA PRO A 89 12.66 -0.20 22.92
C PRO A 89 11.69 0.77 22.30
N THR A 90 10.49 0.30 21.93
CA THR A 90 9.46 1.11 21.25
C THR A 90 9.17 2.44 21.95
N ARG A 91 9.12 2.44 23.28
CA ARG A 91 8.90 3.65 24.11
C ARG A 91 10.03 4.68 24.01
N ARG A 92 11.23 4.29 23.58
CA ARG A 92 12.40 5.16 23.39
C ARG A 92 12.61 5.61 21.96
N ILE A 93 11.78 5.15 21.03
CA ILE A 93 11.85 5.62 19.66
C ILE A 93 11.50 7.10 19.62
N SER A 94 12.42 7.91 19.12
CA SER A 94 12.28 9.35 18.97
C SER A 94 12.10 9.75 17.52
N VAL A 95 11.72 10.99 17.28
CA VAL A 95 11.65 11.57 15.92
C VAL A 95 12.99 11.47 15.17
N TYR A 96 14.11 11.47 15.88
CA TYR A 96 15.44 11.33 15.26
C TYR A 96 15.66 9.94 14.68
N HIS A 97 15.24 8.87 15.37
CA HIS A 97 15.31 7.51 14.86
C HIS A 97 14.49 7.38 13.57
N LEU A 98 13.27 7.93 13.54
CA LEU A 98 12.39 7.91 12.37
C LEU A 98 12.96 8.69 11.20
N ARG A 99 13.52 9.89 11.45
CA ARG A 99 14.18 10.70 10.41
C ARG A 99 15.40 10.01 9.84
N ASN A 100 16.24 9.42 10.67
CA ASN A 100 17.43 8.70 10.24
C ASN A 100 17.06 7.47 9.40
N TYR A 101 16.04 6.71 9.82
CA TYR A 101 15.52 5.58 9.04
C TYR A 101 15.04 6.03 7.66
N LEU A 102 14.19 7.05 7.58
CA LEU A 102 13.68 7.56 6.32
C LEU A 102 14.79 8.16 5.43
N ALA A 103 15.78 8.80 6.02
CA ALA A 103 16.95 9.32 5.29
C ALA A 103 17.80 8.17 4.71
N GLN A 104 17.99 7.09 5.46
CA GLN A 104 18.68 5.90 4.98
C GLN A 104 17.90 5.21 3.83
N GLU A 105 16.58 5.05 3.97
CA GLU A 105 15.76 4.50 2.89
C GLU A 105 15.83 5.39 1.63
N LYS A 106 15.85 6.70 1.80
CA LYS A 106 16.03 7.65 0.69
C LYS A 106 17.39 7.46 -0.01
N SER A 107 18.47 7.29 0.75
CA SER A 107 19.81 7.05 0.20
C SER A 107 19.92 5.70 -0.55
N ARG A 108 19.06 4.72 -0.21
CA ARG A 108 18.90 3.46 -0.93
C ARG A 108 18.08 3.58 -2.22
N GLY A 109 17.63 4.79 -2.58
CA GLY A 109 16.85 5.04 -3.79
C GLY A 109 15.35 4.79 -3.65
N VAL A 110 14.82 4.66 -2.42
CA VAL A 110 13.37 4.52 -2.19
C VAL A 110 12.66 5.81 -2.61
N SER A 111 11.58 5.69 -3.37
CA SER A 111 10.83 6.85 -3.88
C SER A 111 10.16 7.66 -2.78
N ASP A 112 10.04 8.98 -2.96
CA ASP A 112 9.38 9.89 -1.99
C ASP A 112 7.94 9.45 -1.66
N SER A 113 7.21 8.88 -2.64
CA SER A 113 5.87 8.36 -2.41
C SER A 113 5.86 7.11 -1.52
N THR A 114 6.89 6.28 -1.58
CA THR A 114 7.04 5.13 -0.70
C THR A 114 7.43 5.57 0.70
N LEU A 115 8.37 6.52 0.83
CA LEU A 115 8.75 7.12 2.10
C LEU A 115 7.57 7.79 2.80
N GLU A 116 6.73 8.53 2.05
CA GLU A 116 5.51 9.13 2.61
C GLU A 116 4.53 8.06 3.11
N SER A 117 4.41 6.95 2.37
CA SER A 117 3.59 5.82 2.80
C SER A 117 4.13 5.15 4.08
N GLN A 118 5.46 5.00 4.21
CA GLN A 118 6.10 4.51 5.43
C GLN A 118 5.85 5.47 6.60
N ARG A 119 6.04 6.78 6.40
CA ARG A 119 5.73 7.81 7.41
C ARG A 119 4.28 7.71 7.91
N GLN A 120 3.32 7.51 7.00
CA GLN A 120 1.90 7.34 7.36
C GLN A 120 1.66 6.07 8.18
N ILE A 121 2.33 4.96 7.85
CA ILE A 121 2.26 3.71 8.63
C ILE A 121 2.81 3.91 10.03
N PHE A 122 3.98 4.56 10.17
CA PHE A 122 4.54 4.87 11.47
C PHE A 122 3.63 5.82 12.26
N GLY A 123 3.06 6.83 11.58
CA GLY A 123 2.07 7.73 12.18
C GLY A 123 0.86 6.98 12.74
N ALA A 124 0.32 6.02 11.99
CA ALA A 124 -0.81 5.22 12.44
C ALA A 124 -0.45 4.35 13.67
N TYR A 125 0.73 3.73 13.67
CA TYR A 125 1.21 2.92 14.79
C TYR A 125 1.42 3.74 16.07
N PHE A 126 2.20 4.82 16.01
CA PHE A 126 2.50 5.64 17.18
C PHE A 126 1.28 6.43 17.67
N ASN A 127 0.35 6.81 16.80
CA ASN A 127 -0.94 7.38 17.21
C ASN A 127 -1.78 6.36 17.99
N TRP A 128 -1.77 5.08 17.57
CA TRP A 128 -2.46 4.03 18.30
C TRP A 128 -1.82 3.81 19.66
N LEU A 129 -0.49 3.67 19.74
CA LEU A 129 0.23 3.52 21.01
C LEU A 129 -0.07 4.67 21.99
N GLN A 130 -0.15 5.90 21.51
CA GLN A 130 -0.48 7.07 22.35
C GLN A 130 -1.93 7.02 22.84
N ARG A 131 -2.89 6.64 22.00
CA ARG A 131 -4.30 6.49 22.38
C ARG A 131 -4.49 5.41 23.44
N GLU A 132 -3.75 4.29 23.33
CA GLU A 132 -3.76 3.22 24.33
C GLU A 132 -2.92 3.56 25.59
N SER A 133 -2.38 4.78 25.68
CA SER A 133 -1.54 5.23 26.79
C SER A 133 -0.27 4.38 27.00
N LEU A 134 0.19 3.70 25.96
CA LEU A 134 1.41 2.88 25.99
C LEU A 134 2.68 3.75 25.84
N ILE A 135 2.54 4.93 25.26
CA ILE A 135 3.58 5.97 25.17
C ILE A 135 3.01 7.33 25.56
N GLU A 136 3.81 8.16 26.21
CA GLU A 136 3.40 9.52 26.60
C GLU A 136 3.42 10.47 25.40
N LYS A 137 4.48 10.43 24.59
CA LYS A 137 4.72 11.34 23.46
C LYS A 137 4.82 10.57 22.16
N ASN A 138 4.07 11.04 21.16
CA ASN A 138 4.12 10.48 19.82
C ASN A 138 5.35 11.02 19.05
N PRO A 139 6.33 10.17 18.70
CA PRO A 139 7.51 10.62 17.97
C PRO A 139 7.22 11.08 16.54
N THR A 140 6.06 10.71 15.96
CA THR A 140 5.68 11.12 14.61
C THR A 140 5.01 12.48 14.56
N ALA A 141 4.60 13.08 15.69
CA ALA A 141 3.92 14.37 15.74
C ALA A 141 4.74 15.48 15.05
N ASN A 142 6.07 15.44 15.21
CA ASN A 142 6.99 16.40 14.61
C ASN A 142 7.67 15.88 13.33
N LEU A 143 7.15 14.80 12.75
CA LEU A 143 7.63 14.23 11.50
C LEU A 143 6.83 14.82 10.32
N GLY A 144 7.38 15.85 9.68
CA GLY A 144 6.73 16.55 8.58
C GLY A 144 6.37 15.61 7.41
N ALA A 145 5.34 15.99 6.65
CA ALA A 145 4.96 15.27 5.44
C ALA A 145 6.08 15.35 4.38
N ILE A 146 6.32 14.24 3.70
CA ILE A 146 7.33 14.18 2.62
C ILE A 146 6.68 14.74 1.35
N LYS A 147 7.26 15.80 0.81
CA LYS A 147 6.78 16.41 -0.43
C LYS A 147 7.05 15.46 -1.60
N CYS A 148 5.99 14.89 -2.16
CA CYS A 148 6.06 14.06 -3.36
C CYS A 148 5.76 14.91 -4.59
N ALA A 149 6.65 14.90 -5.57
CA ALA A 149 6.35 15.51 -6.86
C ALA A 149 5.13 14.82 -7.49
N LYS A 150 4.10 15.58 -7.80
CA LYS A 150 2.92 15.07 -8.52
C LYS A 150 3.33 14.78 -9.97
N LYS A 151 3.77 13.56 -10.26
CA LYS A 151 3.97 13.14 -11.65
C LYS A 151 2.59 12.98 -12.30
N GLU A 152 2.40 13.68 -13.38
CA GLU A 152 1.21 13.48 -14.22
C GLU A 152 1.22 12.05 -14.77
N LYS A 153 0.18 11.31 -14.45
CA LYS A 153 0.06 9.92 -14.89
C LYS A 153 -0.71 9.90 -16.21
N LYS A 154 -0.04 9.71 -17.32
CA LYS A 154 -0.63 9.71 -18.67
C LYS A 154 -1.58 8.51 -18.89
N SER A 155 -2.65 8.73 -19.64
CA SER A 155 -3.53 7.70 -20.21
C SER A 155 -2.82 7.00 -21.37
N TYR A 156 -3.39 5.89 -21.86
CA TYR A 156 -2.97 5.36 -23.15
C TYR A 156 -3.52 6.23 -24.27
N THR A 157 -2.72 6.37 -25.32
CA THR A 157 -3.20 6.86 -26.62
C THR A 157 -3.88 5.70 -27.37
N ALA A 158 -4.73 6.04 -28.36
CA ALA A 158 -5.36 5.02 -29.22
C ALA A 158 -4.29 4.15 -29.94
N ILE A 159 -3.17 4.77 -30.36
CA ILE A 159 -2.06 4.08 -31.00
C ILE A 159 -1.38 3.07 -30.05
N GLU A 160 -1.19 3.44 -28.76
CA GLU A 160 -0.62 2.51 -27.77
C GLU A 160 -1.54 1.33 -27.53
N ILE A 161 -2.86 1.53 -27.43
CA ILE A 161 -3.84 0.45 -27.27
C ILE A 161 -3.81 -0.49 -28.48
N GLU A 162 -3.77 0.06 -29.69
CA GLU A 162 -3.72 -0.72 -30.92
C GLU A 162 -2.43 -1.55 -30.99
N LYS A 163 -1.27 -0.98 -30.68
CA LYS A 163 -0.01 -1.70 -30.58
C LYS A 163 -0.06 -2.85 -29.58
N LEU A 164 -0.69 -2.64 -28.43
CA LEU A 164 -0.88 -3.70 -27.43
C LEU A 164 -1.77 -4.83 -27.96
N ASN A 165 -2.88 -4.51 -28.61
CA ASN A 165 -3.78 -5.49 -29.22
C ASN A 165 -3.06 -6.31 -30.32
N GLN A 166 -2.29 -5.67 -31.20
CA GLN A 166 -1.51 -6.34 -32.24
C GLN A 166 -0.39 -7.22 -31.68
N SER A 167 0.19 -6.84 -30.52
CA SER A 167 1.22 -7.64 -29.86
C SER A 167 0.68 -8.88 -29.14
N ALA A 168 -0.64 -8.93 -28.89
CA ALA A 168 -1.31 -10.06 -28.23
C ALA A 168 -1.47 -11.25 -29.18
N LYS A 169 -0.71 -12.33 -28.95
CA LYS A 169 -0.66 -13.52 -29.79
C LYS A 169 -1.84 -14.46 -29.58
N THR A 170 -2.45 -14.42 -28.39
CA THR A 170 -3.55 -15.33 -28.03
C THR A 170 -4.87 -14.58 -27.96
N ILE A 171 -5.96 -15.26 -28.27
CA ILE A 171 -7.31 -14.70 -28.12
C ILE A 171 -7.59 -14.34 -26.64
N ARG A 172 -7.07 -15.13 -25.69
CA ARG A 172 -7.14 -14.84 -24.26
C ARG A 172 -6.55 -13.46 -23.93
N ASP A 173 -5.33 -13.19 -24.39
CA ASP A 173 -4.62 -11.95 -24.07
C ASP A 173 -5.33 -10.75 -24.69
N ARG A 174 -5.86 -10.90 -25.92
CA ARG A 174 -6.71 -9.88 -26.57
C ARG A 174 -8.00 -9.64 -25.79
N ALA A 175 -8.66 -10.70 -25.32
CA ALA A 175 -9.87 -10.60 -24.50
C ALA A 175 -9.58 -9.88 -23.17
N ILE A 176 -8.46 -10.19 -22.50
CA ILE A 176 -8.05 -9.51 -21.25
C ILE A 176 -7.79 -8.02 -21.48
N LEU A 177 -7.04 -7.64 -22.54
CA LEU A 177 -6.78 -6.24 -22.88
C LEU A 177 -8.08 -5.46 -23.09
N ASN A 178 -8.99 -6.03 -23.90
CA ASN A 178 -10.27 -5.38 -24.21
C ASN A 178 -11.20 -5.35 -23.00
N PHE A 179 -11.18 -6.36 -22.14
CA PHE A 179 -11.93 -6.38 -20.90
C PHE A 179 -11.46 -5.26 -19.94
N LEU A 180 -10.14 -5.13 -19.74
CA LEU A 180 -9.59 -4.05 -18.93
C LEU A 180 -9.88 -2.67 -19.50
N GLY A 181 -9.85 -2.53 -20.84
CA GLY A 181 -10.11 -1.29 -21.54
C GLY A 181 -11.56 -0.85 -21.46
N SER A 182 -12.52 -1.74 -21.67
CA SER A 182 -13.95 -1.42 -21.68
C SER A 182 -14.55 -1.27 -20.28
N THR A 183 -14.15 -2.13 -19.32
CA THR A 183 -14.74 -2.12 -17.98
C THR A 183 -14.03 -1.19 -16.99
N GLY A 184 -12.73 -0.96 -17.19
CA GLY A 184 -11.89 -0.25 -16.24
C GLY A 184 -11.86 -0.89 -14.84
N CYS A 185 -12.25 -2.15 -14.69
CA CYS A 185 -12.27 -2.85 -13.40
C CYS A 185 -10.88 -3.02 -12.80
N ARG A 186 -10.81 -3.29 -11.50
CA ARG A 186 -9.53 -3.64 -10.86
C ARG A 186 -9.12 -5.04 -11.29
N ILE A 187 -7.82 -5.26 -11.35
CA ILE A 187 -7.29 -6.58 -11.73
C ILE A 187 -7.81 -7.72 -10.84
N SER A 188 -7.97 -7.48 -9.53
CA SER A 188 -8.53 -8.46 -8.59
C SER A 188 -10.01 -8.72 -8.84
N GLU A 189 -10.77 -7.72 -9.27
CA GLU A 189 -12.17 -7.87 -9.64
C GLU A 189 -12.27 -8.74 -10.90
N MET A 190 -11.49 -8.45 -11.95
CA MET A 190 -11.46 -9.24 -13.18
C MET A 190 -11.06 -10.70 -12.92
N THR A 191 -10.01 -10.93 -12.15
CA THR A 191 -9.54 -12.31 -11.89
C THR A 191 -10.47 -13.10 -10.97
N GLY A 192 -11.36 -12.43 -10.23
CA GLY A 192 -12.40 -13.05 -9.42
C GLY A 192 -13.61 -13.54 -10.20
N LEU A 193 -13.84 -13.03 -11.42
CA LEU A 193 -15.03 -13.34 -12.21
C LEU A 193 -15.07 -14.80 -12.70
N ASN A 194 -16.28 -15.34 -12.78
CA ASN A 194 -16.64 -16.60 -13.40
C ASN A 194 -17.20 -16.37 -14.82
N ARG A 195 -17.33 -17.43 -15.59
CA ARG A 195 -17.92 -17.38 -16.95
C ARG A 195 -19.37 -16.91 -16.90
N GLU A 196 -20.12 -17.36 -15.90
CA GLU A 196 -21.55 -17.06 -15.70
C GLU A 196 -21.82 -15.61 -15.25
N ASP A 197 -20.82 -14.91 -14.73
CA ASP A 197 -20.99 -13.51 -14.31
C ASP A 197 -21.16 -12.57 -15.51
N ILE A 198 -20.88 -13.03 -16.74
CA ILE A 198 -20.98 -12.21 -17.95
C ILE A 198 -22.37 -12.32 -18.58
N ASN A 199 -23.10 -11.23 -18.56
CA ASN A 199 -24.32 -11.12 -19.36
C ASN A 199 -23.96 -10.67 -20.77
N PHE A 200 -23.93 -11.61 -21.72
CA PHE A 200 -23.57 -11.35 -23.10
C PHE A 200 -24.67 -10.67 -23.91
N GLU A 201 -25.92 -10.70 -23.48
CA GLU A 201 -27.03 -9.98 -24.15
C GLU A 201 -27.00 -8.52 -23.83
N LYS A 202 -26.77 -8.16 -22.56
CA LYS A 202 -26.70 -6.79 -22.09
C LYS A 202 -25.29 -6.20 -22.17
N LEU A 203 -24.27 -7.00 -22.45
CA LEU A 203 -22.86 -6.63 -22.45
C LEU A 203 -22.43 -5.99 -21.12
N GLU A 204 -22.76 -6.63 -20.02
CA GLU A 204 -22.45 -6.16 -18.66
C GLU A 204 -22.06 -7.31 -17.74
N CYS A 205 -21.39 -6.98 -16.65
CA CYS A 205 -21.18 -7.92 -15.54
C CYS A 205 -21.12 -7.17 -14.21
N ILE A 206 -21.39 -7.90 -13.11
CA ILE A 206 -21.26 -7.39 -11.75
C ILE A 206 -19.87 -7.73 -11.24
N VAL A 207 -19.17 -6.74 -10.70
CA VAL A 207 -17.87 -6.93 -10.05
C VAL A 207 -17.93 -6.58 -8.58
N HIS A 208 -17.24 -7.38 -7.75
CA HIS A 208 -17.15 -7.19 -6.30
C HIS A 208 -15.91 -6.38 -5.93
N GLY A 209 -16.12 -5.19 -5.39
CA GLY A 209 -15.07 -4.29 -4.97
C GLY A 209 -14.63 -4.49 -3.51
N LYS A 210 -13.81 -3.56 -3.02
CA LYS A 210 -13.38 -3.55 -1.61
C LYS A 210 -14.59 -3.40 -0.68
N GLY A 211 -14.65 -4.21 0.38
CA GLY A 211 -15.76 -4.22 1.34
C GLY A 211 -17.04 -4.86 0.78
N ASN A 212 -16.90 -5.79 -0.15
CA ASN A 212 -18.00 -6.54 -0.78
C ASN A 212 -19.05 -5.63 -1.47
N LYS A 213 -18.63 -4.43 -1.92
CA LYS A 213 -19.51 -3.53 -2.68
C LYS A 213 -19.58 -3.98 -4.12
N GLU A 214 -20.80 -4.21 -4.59
CA GLU A 214 -21.08 -4.59 -5.97
C GLU A 214 -21.23 -3.36 -6.86
N ARG A 215 -20.84 -3.50 -8.11
CA ARG A 215 -21.20 -2.54 -9.16
C ARG A 215 -21.24 -3.22 -10.52
N THR A 216 -22.12 -2.73 -11.37
CA THR A 216 -22.17 -3.10 -12.78
C THR A 216 -21.04 -2.43 -13.55
N VAL A 217 -20.38 -3.17 -14.42
CA VAL A 217 -19.44 -2.66 -15.41
C VAL A 217 -19.89 -3.11 -16.80
N TYR A 218 -19.56 -2.33 -17.82
CA TYR A 218 -20.07 -2.51 -19.18
C TYR A 218 -18.96 -2.96 -20.11
N LEU A 219 -19.32 -3.84 -21.04
CA LEU A 219 -18.43 -4.41 -22.04
C LEU A 219 -18.69 -3.70 -23.39
N SER A 220 -17.63 -3.41 -24.12
CA SER A 220 -17.80 -3.03 -25.53
C SER A 220 -18.18 -4.24 -26.38
N GLU A 221 -18.80 -4.00 -27.54
CA GLU A 221 -19.14 -5.04 -28.52
C GLU A 221 -17.93 -5.89 -28.88
N VAL A 222 -16.78 -5.25 -29.12
CA VAL A 222 -15.51 -5.93 -29.40
C VAL A 222 -15.07 -6.83 -28.24
N CYS A 223 -15.22 -6.36 -27.00
CA CYS A 223 -14.90 -7.15 -25.81
C CYS A 223 -15.82 -8.38 -25.72
N GLY A 224 -17.12 -8.20 -25.92
CA GLY A 224 -18.09 -9.30 -25.92
C GLY A 224 -17.79 -10.34 -26.99
N MET A 225 -17.44 -9.93 -28.19
CA MET A 225 -17.04 -10.82 -29.30
C MET A 225 -15.77 -11.62 -28.93
N LEU A 226 -14.73 -10.94 -28.44
CA LEU A 226 -13.46 -11.59 -28.08
C LEU A 226 -13.62 -12.56 -26.89
N LEU A 227 -14.49 -12.23 -25.92
CA LEU A 227 -14.81 -13.14 -24.82
C LEU A 227 -15.55 -14.38 -25.30
N ARG A 228 -16.56 -14.25 -26.16
CA ARG A 228 -17.27 -15.41 -26.76
C ARG A 228 -16.29 -16.31 -27.52
N GLN A 229 -15.42 -15.74 -28.34
CA GLN A 229 -14.42 -16.50 -29.07
C GLN A 229 -13.45 -17.19 -28.10
N TYR A 230 -12.93 -16.48 -27.10
CA TYR A 230 -12.04 -17.07 -26.10
C TYR A 230 -12.69 -18.23 -25.36
N LEU A 231 -13.93 -18.06 -24.90
CA LEU A 231 -14.65 -19.09 -24.17
C LEU A 231 -14.99 -20.31 -25.03
N SER A 232 -15.26 -20.13 -26.34
CA SER A 232 -15.52 -21.24 -27.28
C SER A 232 -14.26 -22.07 -27.58
N GLU A 233 -13.08 -21.46 -27.54
CA GLU A 233 -11.79 -22.14 -27.75
C GLU A 233 -11.28 -22.88 -26.50
N ARG A 234 -11.87 -22.63 -25.32
CA ARG A 234 -11.45 -23.25 -24.04
C ARG A 234 -11.88 -24.71 -23.98
N LYS A 235 -10.94 -25.56 -23.51
CA LYS A 235 -11.17 -27.01 -23.35
C LYS A 235 -11.17 -27.44 -21.87
N ASP A 236 -10.91 -26.51 -20.95
CA ASP A 236 -10.90 -26.76 -19.51
C ASP A 236 -12.31 -26.67 -18.89
N SER A 237 -12.49 -27.24 -17.69
CA SER A 237 -13.74 -27.23 -16.93
C SER A 237 -13.81 -26.13 -15.88
N SER A 238 -12.79 -25.24 -15.80
CA SER A 238 -12.76 -24.18 -14.79
C SER A 238 -13.91 -23.21 -14.98
N GLU A 239 -14.59 -22.86 -13.89
CA GLU A 239 -15.64 -21.82 -13.87
C GLU A 239 -15.09 -20.41 -14.10
N ALA A 240 -13.79 -20.18 -13.80
CA ALA A 240 -13.16 -18.88 -13.90
C ALA A 240 -13.30 -18.26 -15.30
N LEU A 241 -13.59 -16.96 -15.39
CA LEU A 241 -13.65 -16.23 -16.65
C LEU A 241 -12.32 -16.31 -17.41
N PHE A 242 -11.21 -16.07 -16.74
CA PHE A 242 -9.88 -16.17 -17.32
C PHE A 242 -9.03 -17.23 -16.61
N VAL A 243 -8.34 -18.04 -17.39
CA VAL A 243 -7.47 -19.11 -16.89
C VAL A 243 -6.02 -18.94 -17.30
N GLY A 244 -5.12 -19.48 -16.49
CA GLY A 244 -3.71 -19.63 -16.77
C GLY A 244 -3.42 -20.73 -17.79
N LEU A 245 -2.14 -21.03 -18.01
CA LEU A 245 -1.73 -22.04 -19.00
C LEU A 245 -2.13 -23.49 -18.63
N ARG A 246 -2.36 -23.75 -17.34
CA ARG A 246 -2.74 -25.07 -16.83
C ARG A 246 -4.24 -25.21 -16.57
N GLY A 247 -5.05 -24.26 -17.01
CA GLY A 247 -6.51 -24.24 -16.78
C GLY A 247 -6.95 -23.71 -15.41
N GLU A 248 -6.02 -23.35 -14.52
CA GLU A 248 -6.34 -22.75 -13.23
C GLU A 248 -6.77 -21.29 -13.37
N ARG A 249 -7.53 -20.77 -12.39
CA ARG A 249 -7.94 -19.36 -12.33
C ARG A 249 -6.73 -18.43 -12.46
N LEU A 250 -6.78 -17.53 -13.43
CA LEU A 250 -5.70 -16.57 -13.65
C LEU A 250 -5.56 -15.61 -12.47
N GLN A 251 -4.37 -15.56 -11.88
CA GLN A 251 -4.08 -14.72 -10.75
C GLN A 251 -3.65 -13.30 -11.17
N PRO A 252 -3.83 -12.28 -10.29
CA PRO A 252 -3.39 -10.91 -10.58
C PRO A 252 -1.92 -10.79 -10.97
N GLY A 253 -1.05 -11.68 -10.46
CA GLY A 253 0.37 -11.75 -10.83
C GLY A 253 0.57 -12.15 -12.28
N GLY A 254 -0.16 -13.16 -12.75
CA GLY A 254 -0.11 -13.63 -14.14
C GLY A 254 -0.56 -12.55 -15.14
N VAL A 255 -1.63 -11.81 -14.81
CA VAL A 255 -2.06 -10.68 -15.67
C VAL A 255 -0.99 -9.59 -15.76
N ARG A 256 -0.34 -9.25 -14.63
CA ARG A 256 0.75 -8.24 -14.65
C ARG A 256 1.94 -8.72 -15.47
N ALA A 257 2.31 -9.99 -15.35
CA ALA A 257 3.38 -10.59 -16.15
C ALA A 257 3.05 -10.53 -17.64
N MET A 258 1.85 -10.94 -18.04
CA MET A 258 1.34 -10.87 -19.40
C MET A 258 1.38 -9.42 -19.93
N LEU A 259 0.85 -8.45 -19.19
CA LEU A 259 0.88 -7.04 -19.60
C LEU A 259 2.31 -6.50 -19.76
N LYS A 260 3.24 -6.90 -18.90
CA LYS A 260 4.66 -6.53 -19.01
C LYS A 260 5.30 -7.09 -20.28
N GLU A 261 4.99 -8.33 -20.61
CA GLU A 261 5.48 -8.99 -21.83
C GLU A 261 4.91 -8.33 -23.11
N LEU A 262 3.60 -8.07 -23.13
CA LEU A 262 2.93 -7.35 -24.22
C LEU A 262 3.52 -5.95 -24.42
N ALA A 263 3.76 -5.23 -23.34
CA ALA A 263 4.37 -3.90 -23.37
C ALA A 263 5.75 -3.92 -24.01
N GLY A 264 6.60 -4.90 -23.65
CA GLY A 264 7.92 -5.07 -24.26
C GLY A 264 7.83 -5.33 -25.77
N ARG A 265 6.91 -6.21 -26.21
CA ARG A 265 6.70 -6.51 -27.63
C ARG A 265 6.14 -5.30 -28.42
N ALA A 266 5.24 -4.56 -27.80
CA ALA A 266 4.58 -3.41 -28.41
C ALA A 266 5.42 -2.11 -28.35
N ASN A 267 6.54 -2.12 -27.66
CA ASN A 267 7.32 -0.93 -27.29
C ASN A 267 6.45 0.18 -26.67
N VAL A 268 5.62 -0.21 -25.67
CA VAL A 268 4.74 0.67 -24.92
C VAL A 268 5.20 0.72 -23.46
N GLU A 269 5.55 1.91 -23.00
CA GLU A 269 6.02 2.09 -21.62
C GLU A 269 4.89 1.98 -20.59
N HIS A 270 5.24 1.50 -19.40
CA HIS A 270 4.38 1.50 -18.22
C HIS A 270 3.00 0.85 -18.43
N CYS A 271 2.97 -0.35 -19.03
CA CYS A 271 1.71 -1.11 -19.18
C CYS A 271 1.30 -1.76 -17.85
N HIS A 272 0.18 -1.30 -17.30
CA HIS A 272 -0.39 -1.85 -16.07
C HIS A 272 -1.91 -1.60 -15.99
N PRO A 273 -2.68 -2.42 -15.23
CA PRO A 273 -4.15 -2.36 -15.21
C PRO A 273 -4.73 -0.98 -14.86
N HIS A 274 -4.11 -0.26 -13.92
CA HIS A 274 -4.59 1.07 -13.55
C HIS A 274 -4.45 2.12 -14.68
N LYS A 275 -3.56 1.89 -15.66
CA LYS A 275 -3.47 2.78 -16.83
C LYS A 275 -4.69 2.60 -17.74
N PHE A 276 -5.19 1.36 -17.94
CA PHE A 276 -6.45 1.10 -18.67
C PHE A 276 -7.63 1.80 -18.01
N ARG A 277 -7.78 1.61 -16.70
CA ARG A 277 -8.86 2.26 -15.94
C ARG A 277 -8.83 3.79 -16.04
N ARG A 278 -7.64 4.38 -16.02
CA ARG A 278 -7.46 5.82 -16.22
C ARG A 278 -7.83 6.22 -17.63
N THR A 279 -7.40 5.46 -18.63
CA THR A 279 -7.73 5.71 -20.04
C THR A 279 -9.24 5.71 -20.24
N LEU A 280 -9.95 4.72 -19.72
CA LEU A 280 -11.41 4.69 -19.77
C LEU A 280 -12.02 5.94 -19.10
N ALA A 281 -11.58 6.30 -17.90
CA ALA A 281 -12.06 7.49 -17.21
C ALA A 281 -11.87 8.76 -18.05
N THR A 282 -10.68 8.91 -18.64
CA THR A 282 -10.36 10.07 -19.49
C THR A 282 -11.24 10.10 -20.76
N GLU A 283 -11.40 8.96 -21.42
CA GLU A 283 -12.21 8.87 -22.64
C GLU A 283 -13.70 9.12 -22.37
N LEU A 284 -14.28 8.52 -21.32
CA LEU A 284 -15.68 8.77 -20.95
C LEU A 284 -15.93 10.26 -20.64
N THR A 285 -14.98 10.89 -19.91
CA THR A 285 -15.08 12.33 -19.61
C THR A 285 -14.95 13.18 -20.89
N ARG A 286 -14.05 12.83 -21.81
CA ARG A 286 -13.91 13.53 -23.11
C ARG A 286 -15.18 13.44 -23.96
N HIS A 287 -15.89 12.31 -23.91
CA HIS A 287 -17.16 12.13 -24.59
C HIS A 287 -18.35 12.78 -23.87
N GLY A 288 -18.10 13.53 -22.80
CA GLY A 288 -19.10 14.34 -22.10
C GLY A 288 -19.83 13.65 -20.98
N MET A 289 -19.41 12.43 -20.57
CA MET A 289 -19.99 11.77 -19.41
C MET A 289 -19.66 12.55 -18.12
N GLN A 290 -20.65 12.72 -17.24
CA GLN A 290 -20.45 13.45 -16.00
C GLN A 290 -19.48 12.71 -15.07
N VAL A 291 -18.67 13.46 -14.32
CA VAL A 291 -17.64 12.90 -13.42
C VAL A 291 -18.23 11.96 -12.38
N GLN A 292 -19.46 12.25 -11.93
CA GLN A 292 -20.20 11.42 -10.97
C GLN A 292 -20.56 10.05 -11.56
N GLU A 293 -20.95 10.01 -12.84
CA GLU A 293 -21.28 8.77 -13.55
C GLU A 293 -20.02 7.93 -13.79
N VAL A 294 -18.93 8.57 -14.22
CA VAL A 294 -17.61 7.93 -14.34
C VAL A 294 -17.16 7.37 -13.00
N ALA A 295 -17.36 8.12 -11.90
CA ALA A 295 -17.02 7.65 -10.56
C ALA A 295 -17.83 6.40 -10.15
N ARG A 296 -19.13 6.35 -10.49
CA ARG A 296 -19.99 5.16 -10.24
C ARG A 296 -19.53 3.95 -11.03
N ILE A 297 -19.30 4.08 -12.33
CA ILE A 297 -18.81 2.98 -13.20
C ILE A 297 -17.50 2.44 -12.67
N LEU A 298 -16.59 3.32 -12.28
CA LEU A 298 -15.29 2.91 -11.73
C LEU A 298 -15.36 2.44 -10.26
N GLY A 299 -16.41 2.74 -9.51
CA GLY A 299 -16.53 2.43 -8.08
C GLY A 299 -15.50 3.20 -7.25
N HIS A 300 -15.44 4.52 -7.43
CA HIS A 300 -14.67 5.42 -6.59
C HIS A 300 -15.53 5.94 -5.44
N GLU A 301 -15.13 5.69 -4.20
CA GLU A 301 -15.83 6.18 -3.02
C GLU A 301 -15.68 7.71 -2.84
N LYS A 302 -14.60 8.27 -3.36
CA LYS A 302 -14.31 9.72 -3.29
C LYS A 302 -14.22 10.29 -4.70
N LEU A 303 -14.97 11.32 -4.98
CA LEU A 303 -14.94 12.06 -6.28
C LEU A 303 -13.53 12.58 -6.60
N ASP A 304 -12.76 13.00 -5.60
CA ASP A 304 -11.37 13.44 -5.76
C ASP A 304 -10.49 12.41 -6.50
N THR A 305 -10.82 11.13 -6.37
CA THR A 305 -10.11 10.07 -7.10
C THR A 305 -10.40 10.13 -8.59
N THR A 306 -11.63 10.46 -8.98
CA THR A 306 -12.04 10.61 -10.38
C THR A 306 -11.60 11.95 -10.95
N MET A 307 -11.66 13.02 -10.16
CA MET A 307 -11.19 14.36 -10.57
C MET A 307 -9.71 14.35 -11.01
N ARG A 308 -8.90 13.43 -10.51
CA ARG A 308 -7.50 13.25 -10.96
C ARG A 308 -7.39 12.77 -12.42
N TYR A 309 -8.45 12.25 -12.99
CA TYR A 309 -8.52 11.79 -14.40
C TYR A 309 -9.17 12.79 -15.32
N VAL A 310 -9.85 13.78 -14.76
CA VAL A 310 -10.42 14.91 -15.51
C VAL A 310 -9.27 15.87 -15.83
N VAL A 311 -8.51 15.54 -16.85
CA VAL A 311 -7.61 16.50 -17.48
C VAL A 311 -8.48 17.40 -18.35
N LEU A 312 -8.97 18.47 -17.77
CA LEU A 312 -9.60 19.55 -18.55
C LEU A 312 -8.48 20.23 -19.35
N ASN A 313 -8.38 19.86 -20.63
CA ASN A 313 -7.54 20.58 -21.54
C ASN A 313 -8.14 22.00 -21.72
N LYS A 314 -7.29 23.03 -21.95
CA LYS A 314 -7.78 24.39 -22.20
C LYS A 314 -8.82 24.43 -23.35
N ASP A 315 -8.66 23.57 -24.35
CA ASP A 315 -9.57 23.45 -25.47
C ASP A 315 -10.93 22.86 -25.06
N ASP A 316 -10.96 21.91 -24.11
CA ASP A 316 -12.20 21.34 -23.58
C ASP A 316 -12.97 22.38 -22.76
N ILE A 317 -12.27 23.21 -21.98
CA ILE A 317 -12.87 24.32 -21.22
C ILE A 317 -13.46 25.33 -22.17
N LYS A 318 -12.76 25.71 -23.27
CA LYS A 318 -13.21 26.65 -24.27
C LYS A 318 -14.42 26.12 -25.06
N ALA A 319 -14.41 24.84 -25.41
CA ALA A 319 -15.54 24.18 -26.08
C ALA A 319 -16.77 24.11 -25.15
N SER A 320 -16.56 23.78 -23.88
CA SER A 320 -17.62 23.75 -22.88
C SER A 320 -18.20 25.16 -22.66
N TYR A 321 -17.34 26.16 -22.48
CA TYR A 321 -17.81 27.57 -22.37
C TYR A 321 -18.68 27.97 -23.53
N ARG A 322 -18.27 27.68 -24.79
CA ARG A 322 -19.06 28.00 -25.99
C ARG A 322 -20.40 27.25 -26.10
N ARG A 323 -20.53 26.10 -25.39
CA ARG A 323 -21.80 25.33 -25.39
C ARG A 323 -22.81 25.90 -24.41
N TYR A 324 -22.37 26.55 -23.34
CA TYR A 324 -23.24 27.04 -22.26
C TYR A 324 -23.31 28.56 -22.12
N ALA A 325 -22.48 29.30 -22.85
CA ALA A 325 -22.55 30.77 -23.00
C ALA A 325 -23.15 31.18 -24.33
#